data_73831623de68a280d013f0e21bf181f7
#
_entry.id   73831623de68a280d013f0e21bf181f7
#
_cell.length_a   1.000
_cell.length_b   1.000
_cell.length_c   1.000
_cell.angle_alpha   90.00
_cell.angle_beta   90.00
_cell.angle_gamma   90.00
#
_symmetry.space_group_name_H-M   'P 1'
#
loop_
_entity.id
_entity.type
_entity.pdbx_description
1 polymer ?
#
loop_
_entity_poly.entity_id
_entity_poly.type
_entity_poly.pdbx_seq_one_letter_code
_entity_poly.pdbx_strand_id
1 'polypeptide(L)'
;MGSKINLQIDKVEVNGKELKDLKKNTYILLNKPIGYVTTVKDQFNRPTVLDLLKNIKEKVLPVGRLDMYTSGALILSNDGDFIYEVTHPKYQVEKTYQVTLSGIINKDDIKKLEEGVKIEDYISGKAKVKILKIDNENNISRLQITIHEGKNREIRKMCNAIRKRCKSTS
;
A
#
# COMPACT_ATOMS: atom_id res chain seq x y z
N MET A 1 0.05 29.17 -17.63
CA MET A 1 -0.48 29.46 -16.28
C MET A 1 -1.93 28.99 -16.27
N GLY A 2 -2.36 28.14 -15.31
CA GLY A 2 -3.76 27.76 -15.14
C GLY A 2 -4.48 28.78 -14.26
N SER A 3 -5.71 29.18 -14.66
CA SER A 3 -6.58 29.98 -13.81
C SER A 3 -7.10 29.14 -12.65
N LYS A 4 -7.12 29.68 -11.44
CA LYS A 4 -7.80 29.05 -10.28
C LYS A 4 -9.28 29.39 -10.37
N ILE A 5 -10.14 28.42 -10.12
CA ILE A 5 -11.59 28.56 -10.11
C ILE A 5 -12.13 28.23 -8.73
N ASN A 6 -13.21 28.90 -8.32
CA ASN A 6 -13.98 28.56 -7.15
C ASN A 6 -15.27 27.88 -7.59
N LEU A 7 -15.38 26.58 -7.39
CA LEU A 7 -16.52 25.76 -7.84
C LEU A 7 -17.86 26.16 -7.22
N GLN A 8 -17.87 26.97 -6.14
CA GLN A 8 -19.09 27.46 -5.52
C GLN A 8 -19.63 28.73 -6.18
N ILE A 9 -18.79 29.46 -6.94
CA ILE A 9 -19.13 30.78 -7.49
C ILE A 9 -18.94 30.80 -9.00
N ASP A 10 -17.88 30.15 -9.52
CA ASP A 10 -17.49 30.22 -10.91
C ASP A 10 -18.20 29.15 -11.74
N LYS A 11 -18.71 29.57 -12.89
CA LYS A 11 -19.22 28.65 -13.92
C LYS A 11 -18.14 28.40 -14.95
N VAL A 12 -17.85 27.12 -15.22
CA VAL A 12 -16.90 26.71 -16.22
C VAL A 12 -17.65 26.08 -17.40
N GLU A 13 -17.40 26.58 -18.59
CA GLU A 13 -18.00 26.03 -19.82
C GLU A 13 -16.90 25.57 -20.78
N VAL A 14 -17.14 24.46 -21.46
CA VAL A 14 -16.31 23.96 -22.56
C VAL A 14 -17.19 23.78 -23.79
N ASN A 15 -16.87 24.49 -24.85
CA ASN A 15 -17.65 24.51 -26.12
C ASN A 15 -19.15 24.81 -25.87
N GLY A 16 -19.44 25.78 -25.01
CA GLY A 16 -20.81 26.23 -24.70
C GLY A 16 -21.61 25.27 -23.81
N LYS A 17 -20.94 24.23 -23.27
CA LYS A 17 -21.55 23.31 -22.26
C LYS A 17 -20.98 23.57 -20.89
N GLU A 18 -21.83 23.88 -19.94
CA GLU A 18 -21.46 24.03 -18.53
C GLU A 18 -20.93 22.69 -18.01
N LEU A 19 -19.72 22.72 -17.45
CA LEU A 19 -19.16 21.60 -16.70
C LEU A 19 -19.79 21.58 -15.32
N LYS A 20 -20.80 20.75 -15.13
CA LYS A 20 -21.31 20.44 -13.79
C LYS A 20 -20.35 19.47 -13.13
N ASP A 21 -19.82 19.83 -11.97
CA ASP A 21 -19.01 18.92 -11.16
C ASP A 21 -19.94 17.85 -10.54
N LEU A 22 -20.20 16.83 -11.34
CA LEU A 22 -21.02 15.68 -10.94
C LEU A 22 -20.15 14.49 -10.56
N LYS A 23 -18.86 14.69 -10.29
CA LYS A 23 -17.98 13.58 -9.86
C LYS A 23 -18.41 13.15 -8.47
N LYS A 24 -19.21 12.11 -8.41
CA LYS A 24 -19.42 11.35 -7.18
C LYS A 24 -18.11 10.69 -6.79
N ASN A 25 -17.59 11.05 -5.62
CA ASN A 25 -16.41 10.37 -5.08
C ASN A 25 -16.74 8.89 -4.85
N THR A 26 -15.89 8.03 -5.36
CA THR A 26 -16.03 6.58 -5.29
C THR A 26 -14.86 6.02 -4.50
N TYR A 27 -15.16 5.18 -3.52
CA TYR A 27 -14.18 4.50 -2.69
C TYR A 27 -14.46 3.02 -2.74
N ILE A 28 -13.46 2.22 -3.09
CA ILE A 28 -13.56 0.77 -3.22
C ILE A 28 -12.51 0.15 -2.31
N LEU A 29 -12.95 -0.72 -1.41
CA LEU A 29 -12.05 -1.57 -0.64
C LEU A 29 -11.96 -2.93 -1.35
N LEU A 30 -10.77 -3.22 -1.87
CA LEU A 30 -10.45 -4.47 -2.53
C LEU A 30 -9.61 -5.34 -1.59
N ASN A 31 -10.04 -6.58 -1.37
CA ASN A 31 -9.14 -7.61 -0.86
C ASN A 31 -8.27 -8.11 -2.02
N LYS A 32 -7.12 -7.44 -2.23
CA LYS A 32 -6.23 -7.76 -3.33
C LYS A 32 -5.66 -9.18 -3.18
N PRO A 33 -5.86 -10.08 -4.13
CA PRO A 33 -5.18 -11.37 -4.12
C PRO A 33 -3.71 -11.23 -4.55
N ILE A 34 -2.90 -12.24 -4.28
CA ILE A 34 -1.57 -12.38 -4.88
C ILE A 34 -1.68 -12.57 -6.40
N GLY A 35 -0.61 -12.24 -7.13
CA GLY A 35 -0.55 -12.39 -8.59
C GLY A 35 -0.98 -11.15 -9.37
N TYR A 36 -1.56 -10.14 -8.74
CA TYR A 36 -1.98 -8.89 -9.38
C TYR A 36 -1.04 -7.74 -9.03
N VAL A 37 -0.65 -6.95 -10.03
CA VAL A 37 0.16 -5.75 -9.82
C VAL A 37 -0.72 -4.53 -9.53
N THR A 38 -0.27 -3.68 -8.60
CA THR A 38 -0.96 -2.43 -8.26
C THR A 38 -0.53 -1.33 -9.22
N THR A 39 -1.18 -1.27 -10.37
CA THR A 39 -0.97 -0.25 -11.40
C THR A 39 -2.23 -0.06 -12.24
N VAL A 40 -2.35 1.10 -12.88
CA VAL A 40 -3.44 1.39 -13.84
C VAL A 40 -3.16 0.71 -15.19
N LYS A 41 -1.88 0.63 -15.59
CA LYS A 41 -1.45 -0.02 -16.83
C LYS A 41 -0.12 -0.71 -16.58
N ASP A 42 -0.01 -1.95 -17.00
CA ASP A 42 1.23 -2.71 -16.90
C ASP A 42 1.89 -2.84 -18.29
N GLN A 43 3.18 -2.55 -18.33
CA GLN A 43 3.96 -2.63 -19.59
C GLN A 43 4.36 -4.07 -19.97
N PHE A 44 4.21 -5.01 -19.04
CA PHE A 44 4.56 -6.43 -19.23
C PHE A 44 3.32 -7.33 -19.38
N ASN A 45 2.15 -6.74 -19.58
CA ASN A 45 0.87 -7.45 -19.70
C ASN A 45 0.53 -8.39 -18.53
N ARG A 46 1.01 -8.07 -17.32
CA ARG A 46 0.63 -8.80 -16.10
C ARG A 46 -0.76 -8.36 -15.66
N PRO A 47 -1.54 -9.22 -15.00
CA PRO A 47 -2.84 -8.84 -14.47
C PRO A 47 -2.71 -7.72 -13.43
N THR A 48 -3.59 -6.72 -13.54
CA THR A 48 -3.62 -5.54 -12.69
C THR A 48 -4.77 -5.57 -11.70
N VAL A 49 -4.71 -4.78 -10.65
CA VAL A 49 -5.82 -4.64 -9.69
C VAL A 49 -7.10 -4.10 -10.34
N LEU A 50 -7.00 -3.39 -11.46
CA LEU A 50 -8.17 -2.89 -12.19
C LEU A 50 -8.92 -4.00 -12.92
N ASP A 51 -8.26 -5.07 -13.33
CA ASP A 51 -8.89 -6.23 -13.97
C ASP A 51 -9.87 -6.96 -13.03
N LEU A 52 -9.76 -6.72 -11.72
CA LEU A 52 -10.66 -7.26 -10.70
C LEU A 52 -11.96 -6.44 -10.55
N LEU A 53 -12.05 -5.25 -11.15
CA LEU A 53 -13.16 -4.31 -10.98
C LEU A 53 -14.18 -4.38 -12.14
N LYS A 54 -14.63 -5.58 -12.49
CA LYS A 54 -15.43 -5.83 -13.71
C LYS A 54 -16.74 -5.03 -13.83
N ASN A 55 -17.31 -4.55 -12.72
CA ASN A 55 -18.61 -3.86 -12.71
C ASN A 55 -18.52 -2.40 -12.31
N ILE A 56 -17.31 -1.85 -12.21
CA ILE A 56 -17.09 -0.45 -11.82
C ILE A 56 -16.91 0.38 -13.09
N LYS A 57 -17.80 1.37 -13.29
CA LYS A 57 -17.75 2.29 -14.43
C LYS A 57 -16.86 3.51 -14.20
N GLU A 58 -16.68 3.86 -12.96
CA GLU A 58 -15.88 4.99 -12.51
C GLU A 58 -14.39 4.72 -12.73
N LYS A 59 -13.69 5.73 -13.22
CA LYS A 59 -12.22 5.67 -13.30
C LYS A 59 -11.65 5.90 -11.91
N VAL A 60 -11.14 4.84 -11.30
CA VAL A 60 -10.50 4.88 -9.97
C VAL A 60 -9.00 4.57 -10.06
N LEU A 61 -8.26 5.09 -9.11
CA LEU A 61 -6.82 4.88 -8.94
C LEU A 61 -6.54 4.14 -7.64
N PRO A 62 -5.51 3.30 -7.57
CA PRO A 62 -5.09 2.69 -6.31
C PRO A 62 -4.58 3.75 -5.32
N VAL A 63 -5.02 3.67 -4.07
CA VAL A 63 -4.56 4.49 -2.95
C VAL A 63 -3.39 3.77 -2.29
N GLY A 64 -2.19 4.07 -2.73
CA GLY A 64 -1.00 3.33 -2.37
C GLY A 64 -0.82 2.04 -3.19
N ARG A 65 0.08 1.18 -2.72
CA ARG A 65 0.46 -0.01 -3.47
C ARG A 65 0.73 -1.21 -2.56
N LEU A 66 0.26 -2.37 -3.00
CA LEU A 66 0.70 -3.67 -2.51
C LEU A 66 1.49 -4.38 -3.62
N ASP A 67 2.55 -5.05 -3.25
CA ASP A 67 3.35 -5.82 -4.20
C ASP A 67 2.54 -6.97 -4.83
N MET A 68 2.99 -7.48 -5.97
CA MET A 68 2.33 -8.60 -6.66
C MET A 68 2.14 -9.83 -5.77
N TYR A 69 3.09 -10.11 -4.90
CA TYR A 69 3.07 -11.25 -3.97
C TYR A 69 2.57 -10.90 -2.55
N THR A 70 1.91 -9.75 -2.40
CA THR A 70 1.26 -9.33 -1.16
C THR A 70 -0.25 -9.32 -1.39
N SER A 71 -1.00 -9.92 -0.48
CA SER A 71 -2.47 -9.86 -0.46
C SER A 71 -2.95 -8.85 0.57
N GLY A 72 -4.24 -8.50 0.56
CA GLY A 72 -4.86 -7.72 1.63
C GLY A 72 -5.60 -6.47 1.16
N ALA A 73 -5.90 -5.59 2.10
CA ALA A 73 -6.70 -4.40 1.89
C ALA A 73 -5.99 -3.38 0.98
N LEU A 74 -6.60 -3.08 -0.15
CA LEU A 74 -6.19 -2.04 -1.07
C LEU A 74 -7.40 -1.14 -1.37
N ILE A 75 -7.26 0.15 -1.10
CA ILE A 75 -8.30 1.13 -1.44
C ILE A 75 -8.05 1.62 -2.87
N LEU A 76 -9.13 1.79 -3.64
CA LEU A 76 -9.11 2.49 -4.91
C LEU A 76 -10.13 3.64 -4.86
N SER A 77 -9.80 4.80 -5.43
CA SER A 77 -10.67 5.97 -5.43
C SER A 77 -10.44 6.87 -6.64
N ASN A 78 -11.42 7.71 -6.94
CA ASN A 78 -11.30 8.84 -7.87
C ASN A 78 -11.14 10.19 -7.15
N ASP A 79 -11.07 10.18 -5.82
CA ASP A 79 -10.86 11.34 -4.96
C ASP A 79 -9.35 11.62 -4.84
N GLY A 80 -8.88 12.65 -5.53
CA GLY A 80 -7.46 13.01 -5.56
C GLY A 80 -6.93 13.48 -4.20
N ASP A 81 -7.73 14.23 -3.44
CA ASP A 81 -7.35 14.77 -2.14
C ASP A 81 -7.20 13.62 -1.12
N PHE A 82 -8.16 12.70 -1.10
CA PHE A 82 -8.08 11.50 -0.27
C PHE A 82 -6.86 10.63 -0.64
N ILE A 83 -6.61 10.40 -1.94
CA ILE A 83 -5.43 9.65 -2.40
C ILE A 83 -4.15 10.32 -1.88
N TYR A 84 -4.06 11.64 -2.00
CA TYR A 84 -2.92 12.41 -1.54
C TYR A 84 -2.73 12.30 -0.02
N GLU A 85 -3.79 12.48 0.76
CA GLU A 85 -3.73 12.39 2.22
C GLU A 85 -3.26 11.01 2.71
N VAL A 86 -3.77 9.94 2.12
CA VAL A 86 -3.41 8.58 2.54
C VAL A 86 -2.01 8.17 2.07
N THR A 87 -1.56 8.67 0.92
CA THR A 87 -0.31 8.18 0.31
C THR A 87 0.91 9.05 0.56
N HIS A 88 0.71 10.36 0.80
CA HIS A 88 1.82 11.28 0.93
C HIS A 88 2.55 11.13 2.28
N PRO A 89 3.89 11.03 2.30
CA PRO A 89 4.68 10.74 3.50
C PRO A 89 4.47 11.73 4.66
N LYS A 90 4.09 13.00 4.38
CA LYS A 90 3.87 14.01 5.44
C LYS A 90 2.77 13.62 6.44
N TYR A 91 1.79 12.82 6.01
CA TYR A 91 0.67 12.40 6.87
C TYR A 91 0.98 11.16 7.70
N GLN A 92 2.08 10.48 7.42
CA GLN A 92 2.58 9.33 8.18
C GLN A 92 1.50 8.26 8.47
N VAL A 93 0.64 8.00 7.49
CA VAL A 93 -0.42 7.00 7.64
C VAL A 93 0.18 5.63 7.91
N GLU A 94 -0.21 5.06 9.04
CA GLU A 94 0.25 3.72 9.44
C GLU A 94 -0.25 2.63 8.49
N LYS A 95 0.64 1.72 8.15
CA LYS A 95 0.35 0.53 7.34
C LYS A 95 0.77 -0.70 8.12
N THR A 96 -0.19 -1.56 8.43
CA THR A 96 0.03 -2.75 9.23
C THR A 96 -0.01 -3.99 8.35
N TYR A 97 1.02 -4.80 8.45
CA TYR A 97 1.18 -6.04 7.68
C TYR A 97 1.25 -7.25 8.60
N GLN A 98 0.57 -8.33 8.22
CA GLN A 98 0.81 -9.63 8.80
C GLN A 98 1.87 -10.35 7.98
N VAL A 99 2.92 -10.80 8.64
CA VAL A 99 4.12 -11.36 7.99
C VAL A 99 4.38 -12.76 8.52
N THR A 100 4.58 -13.70 7.61
CA THR A 100 5.02 -15.05 7.95
C THR A 100 6.49 -15.20 7.58
N LEU A 101 7.33 -15.52 8.57
CA LEU A 101 8.76 -15.71 8.41
C LEU A 101 9.13 -17.18 8.50
N SER A 102 10.13 -17.59 7.74
CA SER A 102 10.86 -18.83 7.98
C SER A 102 11.89 -18.58 9.06
N GLY A 103 11.91 -19.43 10.07
CA GLY A 103 12.75 -19.31 11.26
C GLY A 103 12.04 -18.67 12.45
N ILE A 104 12.54 -18.98 13.63
CA ILE A 104 12.05 -18.41 14.88
C ILE A 104 12.69 -17.05 15.10
N ILE A 105 11.85 -16.04 15.35
CA ILE A 105 12.30 -14.69 15.68
C ILE A 105 12.71 -14.61 17.15
N ASN A 106 13.75 -13.85 17.43
CA ASN A 106 14.21 -13.58 18.78
C ASN A 106 14.04 -12.09 19.15
N LYS A 107 14.36 -11.75 20.39
CA LYS A 107 14.22 -10.37 20.92
C LYS A 107 15.12 -9.38 20.18
N ASP A 108 16.32 -9.78 19.79
CA ASP A 108 17.26 -8.91 19.07
C ASP A 108 16.78 -8.61 17.65
N ASP A 109 16.18 -9.61 16.97
CA ASP A 109 15.56 -9.42 15.67
C ASP A 109 14.42 -8.39 15.75
N ILE A 110 13.57 -8.49 16.79
CA ILE A 110 12.47 -7.55 17.01
C ILE A 110 13.02 -6.15 17.24
N LYS A 111 13.98 -6.00 18.16
CA LYS A 111 14.60 -4.71 18.46
C LYS A 111 15.18 -4.05 17.21
N LYS A 112 15.89 -4.82 16.38
CA LYS A 112 16.42 -4.30 15.09
C LYS A 112 15.32 -3.81 14.18
N LEU A 113 14.22 -4.55 14.02
CA LEU A 113 13.09 -4.12 13.18
C LEU A 113 12.44 -2.84 13.73
N GLU A 114 12.33 -2.70 15.06
CA GLU A 114 11.71 -1.54 15.70
C GLU A 114 12.59 -0.28 15.62
N GLU A 115 13.89 -0.42 15.72
CA GLU A 115 14.85 0.69 15.64
C GLU A 115 15.13 1.12 14.19
N GLY A 116 14.86 0.24 13.23
CA GLY A 116 15.18 0.39 11.82
C GLY A 116 16.39 -0.44 11.41
N VAL A 117 16.31 -1.05 10.24
CA VAL A 117 17.36 -1.92 9.70
C VAL A 117 17.97 -1.33 8.44
N LYS A 118 19.25 -1.60 8.22
CA LYS A 118 19.94 -1.21 6.99
C LYS A 118 19.43 -2.07 5.83
N ILE A 119 18.90 -1.39 4.82
CA ILE A 119 18.37 -1.99 3.59
C ILE A 119 19.11 -1.36 2.42
N GLU A 120 20.01 -2.10 1.78
CA GLU A 120 20.78 -1.59 0.64
C GLU A 120 21.41 -0.21 0.96
N ASP A 121 20.89 0.88 0.37
CA ASP A 121 21.45 2.23 0.46
C ASP A 121 20.79 3.10 1.56
N TYR A 122 19.83 2.57 2.33
CA TYR A 122 19.14 3.34 3.35
C TYR A 122 18.86 2.53 4.63
N ILE A 123 18.51 3.24 5.69
CA ILE A 123 17.97 2.63 6.91
C ILE A 123 16.45 2.79 6.87
N SER A 124 15.70 1.69 7.13
CA SER A 124 14.25 1.76 7.25
C SER A 124 13.83 2.63 8.43
N GLY A 125 12.65 3.21 8.33
CA GLY A 125 12.04 3.88 9.47
C GLY A 125 11.80 2.92 10.65
N LYS A 126 11.46 3.51 11.80
CA LYS A 126 11.03 2.75 12.97
C LYS A 126 9.74 2.00 12.66
N ALA A 127 9.62 0.78 13.18
CA ALA A 127 8.42 -0.04 13.06
C ALA A 127 7.87 -0.42 14.44
N LYS A 128 6.58 -0.73 14.50
CA LYS A 128 5.99 -1.43 15.67
C LYS A 128 5.90 -2.91 15.31
N VAL A 129 6.42 -3.79 16.15
CA VAL A 129 6.44 -5.24 15.89
C VAL A 129 5.71 -5.98 17.00
N LYS A 130 4.76 -6.83 16.62
CA LYS A 130 4.02 -7.71 17.53
C LYS A 130 4.13 -9.15 17.05
N ILE A 131 4.53 -10.06 17.94
CA ILE A 131 4.48 -11.50 17.69
C ILE A 131 3.02 -11.95 17.74
N LEU A 132 2.53 -12.56 16.66
CA LEU A 132 1.20 -13.17 16.61
C LEU A 132 1.24 -14.65 16.98
N LYS A 133 2.23 -15.38 16.47
CA LYS A 133 2.41 -16.80 16.71
C LYS A 133 3.86 -17.23 16.48
N ILE A 134 4.35 -18.12 17.33
CA ILE A 134 5.58 -18.89 17.10
C ILE A 134 5.20 -20.36 16.95
N ASP A 135 5.69 -20.97 15.89
CA ASP A 135 5.49 -22.38 15.57
C ASP A 135 6.86 -23.03 15.49
N ASN A 136 7.28 -23.66 16.60
CA ASN A 136 8.59 -24.28 16.73
C ASN A 136 8.73 -25.53 15.85
N GLU A 137 7.64 -26.29 15.70
CA GLU A 137 7.63 -27.54 14.91
C GLU A 137 7.89 -27.26 13.44
N ASN A 138 7.24 -26.24 12.89
CA ASN A 138 7.41 -25.86 11.48
C ASN A 138 8.49 -24.79 11.26
N ASN A 139 9.18 -24.37 12.34
CA ASN A 139 10.18 -23.30 12.31
C ASN A 139 9.66 -22.02 11.62
N ILE A 140 8.52 -21.51 12.12
CA ILE A 140 7.81 -20.36 11.54
C ILE A 140 7.49 -19.35 12.65
N SER A 141 7.65 -18.07 12.33
CA SER A 141 7.15 -16.95 13.14
C SER A 141 6.13 -16.15 12.34
N ARG A 142 5.00 -15.81 12.98
CA ARG A 142 4.01 -14.87 12.43
C ARG A 142 4.05 -13.58 13.22
N LEU A 143 4.20 -12.46 12.53
CA LEU A 143 4.33 -11.13 13.09
C LEU A 143 3.28 -10.19 12.51
N GLN A 144 2.98 -9.17 13.28
CA GLN A 144 2.36 -7.94 12.79
C GLN A 144 3.44 -6.86 12.81
N ILE A 145 3.67 -6.22 11.67
CA ILE A 145 4.63 -5.12 11.51
C ILE A 145 3.88 -3.90 11.01
N THR A 146 3.98 -2.79 11.76
CA THR A 146 3.38 -1.51 11.38
C THR A 146 4.48 -0.51 11.05
N ILE A 147 4.38 0.11 9.87
CA ILE A 147 5.31 1.12 9.35
C ILE A 147 4.55 2.36 8.88
N HIS A 148 5.23 3.51 8.78
CA HIS A 148 4.67 4.77 8.25
C HIS A 148 5.08 5.05 6.80
N GLU A 149 6.16 4.45 6.33
CA GLU A 149 6.62 4.56 4.95
C GLU A 149 6.03 3.42 4.08
N GLY A 150 6.49 3.29 2.87
CA GLY A 150 5.98 2.26 1.94
C GLY A 150 6.92 2.17 0.74
N LYS A 151 8.22 2.03 1.00
CA LYS A 151 9.22 1.87 -0.05
C LYS A 151 9.06 0.51 -0.74
N ASN A 152 9.64 0.38 -1.92
CA ASN A 152 9.50 -0.83 -2.71
C ASN A 152 9.93 -2.08 -1.93
N ARG A 153 8.97 -3.01 -1.72
CA ARG A 153 9.15 -4.31 -1.04
C ARG A 153 9.74 -4.19 0.36
N GLU A 154 9.45 -3.09 1.05
CA GLU A 154 10.11 -2.69 2.29
C GLU A 154 10.04 -3.77 3.38
N ILE A 155 8.85 -4.28 3.68
CA ILE A 155 8.67 -5.35 4.68
C ILE A 155 9.55 -6.58 4.35
N ARG A 156 9.60 -6.99 3.08
CA ARG A 156 10.42 -8.15 2.67
C ARG A 156 11.91 -7.87 2.84
N LYS A 157 12.35 -6.65 2.50
CA LYS A 157 13.74 -6.23 2.67
C LYS A 157 14.11 -6.11 4.14
N MET A 158 13.24 -5.56 4.99
CA MET A 158 13.43 -5.52 6.45
C MET A 158 13.63 -6.93 7.03
N CYS A 159 12.77 -7.87 6.65
CA CYS A 159 12.90 -9.27 7.10
C CYS A 159 14.21 -9.91 6.64
N ASN A 160 14.62 -9.67 5.39
CA ASN A 160 15.89 -10.18 4.87
C ASN A 160 17.09 -9.57 5.60
N ALA A 161 17.05 -8.31 6.00
CA ALA A 161 18.12 -7.64 6.75
C ALA A 161 18.40 -8.30 8.11
N ILE A 162 17.39 -8.88 8.74
CA ILE A 162 17.54 -9.69 9.95
C ILE A 162 17.76 -11.19 9.64
N ARG A 163 18.12 -11.53 8.42
CA ARG A 163 18.38 -12.90 7.92
C ARG A 163 17.17 -13.85 8.07
N LYS A 164 15.95 -13.32 7.99
CA LYS A 164 14.71 -14.11 7.99
C LYS A 164 14.04 -14.02 6.62
N ARG A 165 13.71 -15.17 6.04
CA ARG A 165 12.99 -15.19 4.76
C ARG A 165 11.50 -14.95 4.97
N CYS A 166 10.98 -13.90 4.35
CA CYS A 166 9.54 -13.62 4.33
C CYS A 166 8.82 -14.60 3.38
N LYS A 167 7.98 -15.48 3.93
CA LYS A 167 7.15 -16.43 3.15
C LYS A 167 5.92 -15.74 2.57
N SER A 168 5.21 -14.95 3.39
CA SER A 168 4.02 -14.22 2.95
C SER A 168 3.88 -12.89 3.67
N THR A 169 3.18 -11.94 3.02
CA THR A 169 2.75 -10.64 3.57
C THR A 169 1.30 -10.39 3.19
N SER A 170 0.52 -9.94 4.12
CA SER A 170 -0.86 -9.48 3.92
C SER A 170 -1.17 -8.27 4.81
#